data_154798fc234293b297070157e6f25f6a
#
_entry.id   154798fc234293b297070157e6f25f6a
#
_cell.length_a   1.000
_cell.length_b   1.000
_cell.length_c   1.000
_cell.angle_alpha   90.00
_cell.angle_beta   90.00
_cell.angle_gamma   90.00
#
_symmetry.space_group_name_H-M   'P 1'
#
loop_
_entity.id
_entity.type
_entity.pdbx_description
1 polymer ?
#
loop_
_entity_poly.entity_id
_entity_poly.type
_entity_poly.pdbx_seq_one_letter_code
_entity_poly.pdbx_strand_id
1 'polypeptide(L)'
;AKRTKLKSNILYTAITSTLFASGNDDLRPVMSGVFFQFSTDLLTFVATDAHKLVKYTRTDITTSETAEFIMPKKPLQLLKSILQTLEEEITIEYNETNAQFTFGESTLTCRLIDGKYPNYEAVIPKENPNQMQINRVNFLNSVKRVSIFSNKTTYQIRLNIAGTALQIS
;
A
#
# COMPACT_ATOMS: atom_id res chain seq x y z
N ALA A 1 -24.64 3.54 4.88
CA ALA A 1 -23.17 3.64 4.93
C ALA A 1 -22.66 2.65 5.97
N LYS A 2 -21.60 1.94 5.67
CA LYS A 2 -20.86 1.10 6.62
C LYS A 2 -19.89 1.95 7.40
N ARG A 3 -19.51 1.51 8.60
CA ARG A 3 -18.66 2.29 9.50
C ARG A 3 -17.61 1.42 10.16
N THR A 4 -16.37 1.90 10.17
CA THR A 4 -15.24 1.26 10.85
C THR A 4 -14.43 2.32 11.58
N LYS A 5 -13.80 1.96 12.69
CA LYS A 5 -12.92 2.83 13.44
C LYS A 5 -11.52 2.25 13.47
N LEU A 6 -10.52 3.09 13.23
CA LEU A 6 -9.11 2.74 13.26
C LEU A 6 -8.31 3.81 14.00
N LYS A 7 -7.26 3.38 14.69
CA LYS A 7 -6.26 4.32 15.21
C LYS A 7 -5.52 4.99 14.05
N SER A 8 -5.23 6.29 14.19
CA SER A 8 -4.55 7.10 13.18
C SER A 8 -3.22 6.49 12.72
N ASN A 9 -2.41 5.99 13.65
CA ASN A 9 -1.11 5.37 13.35
C ASN A 9 -1.22 4.11 12.49
N ILE A 10 -2.32 3.35 12.60
CA ILE A 10 -2.57 2.15 11.80
C ILE A 10 -2.85 2.55 10.35
N LEU A 11 -3.76 3.50 10.16
CA LEU A 11 -4.09 4.02 8.83
C LEU A 11 -2.88 4.72 8.19
N TYR A 12 -2.13 5.52 8.97
CA TYR A 12 -0.89 6.14 8.51
C TYR A 12 0.12 5.12 8.01
N THR A 13 0.35 4.06 8.78
CA THR A 13 1.30 3.00 8.41
C THR A 13 0.83 2.27 7.16
N ALA A 14 -0.46 1.94 7.06
CA ALA A 14 -1.03 1.29 5.89
C ALA A 14 -0.84 2.13 4.62
N ILE A 15 -1.17 3.41 4.68
CA ILE A 15 -1.00 4.35 3.55
C ILE A 15 0.48 4.48 3.19
N THR A 16 1.35 4.69 4.17
CA THR A 16 2.78 4.87 3.93
C THR A 16 3.43 3.63 3.33
N SER A 17 2.98 2.45 3.74
CA SER A 17 3.51 1.17 3.26
C SER A 17 3.02 0.78 1.86
N THR A 18 1.95 1.37 1.35
CA THR A 18 1.30 0.93 0.09
C THR A 18 1.24 2.00 -0.99
N LEU A 19 0.95 3.24 -0.64
CA LEU A 19 0.62 4.30 -1.59
C LEU A 19 1.68 4.50 -2.69
N PHE A 20 2.97 4.35 -2.37
CA PHE A 20 4.06 4.52 -3.34
C PHE A 20 4.03 3.47 -4.47
N ALA A 21 3.37 2.34 -4.25
CA ALA A 21 3.24 1.28 -5.25
C ALA A 21 2.05 1.47 -6.20
N SER A 22 1.17 2.43 -5.95
CA SER A 22 0.03 2.73 -6.83
C SER A 22 0.49 3.35 -8.15
N GLY A 23 -0.23 3.04 -9.23
CA GLY A 23 0.02 3.58 -10.56
C GLY A 23 -0.41 5.04 -10.74
N ASN A 24 -0.13 5.56 -11.94
CA ASN A 24 -0.63 6.86 -12.42
C ASN A 24 -1.18 6.73 -13.85
N ASP A 25 -1.62 5.55 -14.22
CA ASP A 25 -2.03 5.23 -15.59
C ASP A 25 -3.54 5.44 -15.72
N ASP A 26 -3.94 6.40 -16.54
CA ASP A 26 -5.35 6.69 -16.82
C ASP A 26 -6.07 5.55 -17.54
N LEU A 27 -5.33 4.66 -18.19
CA LEU A 27 -5.90 3.45 -18.85
C LEU A 27 -6.27 2.38 -17.83
N ARG A 28 -5.70 2.44 -16.63
CA ARG A 28 -5.96 1.49 -15.55
C ARG A 28 -6.29 2.21 -14.24
N PRO A 29 -7.41 2.96 -14.20
CA PRO A 29 -7.74 3.81 -13.06
C PRO A 29 -7.86 3.04 -11.74
N VAL A 30 -8.25 1.77 -11.75
CA VAL A 30 -8.32 0.92 -10.54
C VAL A 30 -6.98 0.72 -9.87
N MET A 31 -5.85 0.84 -10.60
CA MET A 31 -4.49 0.76 -10.05
C MET A 31 -3.94 2.12 -9.58
N SER A 32 -4.68 3.22 -9.82
CA SER A 32 -4.26 4.58 -9.43
C SER A 32 -4.61 4.93 -7.98
N GLY A 33 -4.91 3.93 -7.17
CA GLY A 33 -5.25 4.06 -5.76
C GLY A 33 -4.73 2.91 -4.92
N VAL A 34 -5.21 2.85 -3.69
CA VAL A 34 -4.95 1.74 -2.77
C VAL A 34 -6.26 1.00 -2.53
N PHE A 35 -6.22 -0.31 -2.71
CA PHE A 35 -7.33 -1.20 -2.41
C PHE A 35 -7.39 -1.48 -0.91
N PHE A 36 -8.51 -1.16 -0.31
CA PHE A 36 -8.84 -1.43 1.09
C PHE A 36 -9.74 -2.64 1.14
N GLN A 37 -9.34 -3.66 1.87
CA GLN A 37 -10.10 -4.87 2.07
C GLN A 37 -10.18 -5.16 3.57
N PHE A 38 -11.37 -5.05 4.13
CA PHE A 38 -11.66 -5.28 5.54
C PHE A 38 -12.45 -6.56 5.69
N SER A 39 -12.05 -7.38 6.63
CA SER A 39 -12.81 -8.53 7.11
C SER A 39 -12.79 -8.54 8.64
N THR A 40 -13.57 -9.40 9.26
CA THR A 40 -13.71 -9.44 10.73
C THR A 40 -12.36 -9.50 11.46
N ASP A 41 -11.39 -10.26 10.93
CA ASP A 41 -10.11 -10.53 11.61
C ASP A 41 -8.90 -10.05 10.80
N LEU A 42 -9.14 -9.31 9.71
CA LEU A 42 -8.08 -8.98 8.77
C LEU A 42 -8.33 -7.64 8.09
N LEU A 43 -7.36 -6.74 8.21
CA LEU A 43 -7.30 -5.54 7.38
C LEU A 43 -6.19 -5.70 6.36
N THR A 44 -6.52 -5.60 5.11
CA THR A 44 -5.56 -5.67 4.00
C THR A 44 -5.60 -4.41 3.17
N PHE A 45 -4.44 -3.91 2.81
CA PHE A 45 -4.24 -2.76 1.94
C PHE A 45 -3.30 -3.17 0.82
N VAL A 46 -3.71 -2.95 -0.41
CA VAL A 46 -2.94 -3.38 -1.60
C VAL A 46 -2.78 -2.22 -2.57
N ALA A 47 -1.59 -2.08 -3.11
CA ALA A 47 -1.32 -1.18 -4.21
C ALA A 47 -0.41 -1.84 -5.24
N THR A 48 -0.66 -1.57 -6.51
CA THR A 48 0.14 -2.05 -7.64
C THR A 48 0.06 -1.07 -8.81
N ASP A 49 1.13 -1.02 -9.60
CA ASP A 49 1.18 -0.36 -10.91
C ASP A 49 1.40 -1.35 -12.05
N ALA A 50 1.17 -2.63 -11.80
CA ALA A 50 1.44 -3.78 -12.67
C ALA A 50 2.93 -4.20 -12.76
N HIS A 51 3.87 -3.42 -12.24
CA HIS A 51 5.31 -3.75 -12.21
C HIS A 51 5.79 -4.09 -10.79
N LYS A 52 5.19 -3.49 -9.79
CA LYS A 52 5.40 -3.78 -8.37
C LYS A 52 4.06 -3.92 -7.67
N LEU A 53 4.04 -4.71 -6.60
CA LEU A 53 2.87 -4.92 -5.76
C LEU A 53 3.30 -4.87 -4.31
N VAL A 54 2.54 -4.15 -3.50
CA VAL A 54 2.67 -4.17 -2.05
C VAL A 54 1.34 -4.58 -1.44
N LYS A 55 1.39 -5.58 -0.57
CA LYS A 55 0.29 -6.01 0.29
C LYS A 55 0.70 -5.78 1.74
N TYR A 56 -0.05 -4.94 2.44
CA TYR A 56 0.10 -4.70 3.87
C TYR A 56 -1.10 -5.25 4.61
N THR A 57 -0.86 -6.09 5.60
CA THR A 57 -1.89 -6.83 6.30
C THR A 57 -1.76 -6.66 7.82
N ARG A 58 -2.90 -6.49 8.51
CA ARG A 58 -3.01 -6.46 9.97
C ARG A 58 -4.00 -7.54 10.41
N THR A 59 -3.56 -8.38 11.36
CA THR A 59 -4.35 -9.48 11.95
C THR A 59 -4.70 -9.24 13.41
N ASP A 60 -4.24 -8.13 13.96
CA ASP A 60 -4.43 -7.72 15.36
C ASP A 60 -5.58 -6.72 15.54
N ILE A 61 -6.38 -6.53 14.51
CA ILE A 61 -7.49 -5.57 14.49
C ILE A 61 -8.73 -6.30 14.00
N THR A 62 -9.79 -6.20 14.77
CA THR A 62 -11.11 -6.70 14.39
C THR A 62 -11.97 -5.57 13.86
N THR A 63 -12.72 -5.84 12.80
CA THR A 63 -13.75 -4.94 12.29
C THR A 63 -15.11 -5.63 12.33
N SER A 64 -16.15 -4.87 12.54
CA SER A 64 -17.51 -5.41 12.61
C SER A 64 -18.10 -5.75 11.24
N GLU A 65 -17.46 -5.26 10.16
CA GLU A 65 -18.01 -5.37 8.80
C GLU A 65 -16.94 -5.70 7.78
N THR A 66 -17.37 -6.42 6.75
CA THR A 66 -16.55 -6.64 5.55
C THR A 66 -16.73 -5.49 4.57
N ALA A 67 -15.63 -5.07 3.95
CA ALA A 67 -15.61 -4.03 2.95
C ALA A 67 -14.50 -4.20 1.94
N GLU A 68 -14.79 -3.78 0.73
CA GLU A 68 -13.80 -3.67 -0.34
C GLU A 68 -14.05 -2.37 -1.11
N PHE A 69 -13.04 -1.53 -1.21
CA PHE A 69 -13.11 -0.30 -1.98
C PHE A 69 -11.73 0.21 -2.37
N ILE A 70 -11.67 1.02 -3.41
CA ILE A 70 -10.41 1.57 -3.93
C ILE A 70 -10.36 3.06 -3.60
N MET A 71 -9.42 3.43 -2.75
CA MET A 71 -9.17 4.81 -2.35
C MET A 71 -8.25 5.50 -3.36
N PRO A 72 -8.64 6.65 -3.90
CA PRO A 72 -7.81 7.39 -4.83
C PRO A 72 -6.56 7.98 -4.16
N LYS A 73 -5.51 8.14 -4.95
CA LYS A 73 -4.18 8.57 -4.49
C LYS A 73 -4.17 9.95 -3.82
N LYS A 74 -4.85 10.94 -4.40
CA LYS A 74 -4.83 12.32 -3.88
C LYS A 74 -5.38 12.46 -2.46
N PRO A 75 -6.58 11.93 -2.13
CA PRO A 75 -7.08 11.92 -0.75
C PRO A 75 -6.16 11.17 0.22
N LEU A 76 -5.53 10.06 -0.22
CA LEU A 76 -4.59 9.32 0.62
C LEU A 76 -3.31 10.12 0.91
N GLN A 77 -2.82 10.89 -0.03
CA GLN A 77 -1.67 11.80 0.20
C GLN A 77 -2.01 12.87 1.25
N LEU A 78 -3.21 13.44 1.19
CA LEU A 78 -3.69 14.40 2.18
C LEU A 78 -3.86 13.75 3.55
N LEU A 79 -4.54 12.60 3.61
CA LEU A 79 -4.67 11.83 4.86
C LEU A 79 -3.30 11.51 5.46
N LYS A 80 -2.34 11.03 4.65
CA LYS A 80 -0.98 10.74 5.13
C LYS A 80 -0.35 11.95 5.84
N SER A 81 -0.50 13.14 5.29
CA SER A 81 0.06 14.36 5.91
C SER A 81 -0.61 14.70 7.24
N ILE A 82 -1.93 14.55 7.32
CA ILE A 82 -2.70 14.82 8.55
C ILE A 82 -2.40 13.78 9.62
N LEU A 83 -2.42 12.49 9.24
CA LEU A 83 -2.27 11.38 10.17
C LEU A 83 -0.86 11.26 10.78
N GLN A 84 0.14 11.92 10.20
CA GLN A 84 1.51 11.88 10.68
C GLN A 84 1.65 12.41 12.11
N THR A 85 0.83 13.38 12.49
CA THR A 85 0.89 14.05 13.80
C THR A 85 -0.37 13.79 14.64
N LEU A 86 -1.31 13.04 14.11
CA LEU A 86 -2.57 12.77 14.78
C LEU A 86 -2.48 11.52 15.65
N GLU A 87 -2.86 11.61 16.90
CA GLU A 87 -2.89 10.48 17.86
C GLU A 87 -4.32 10.14 18.31
N GLU A 88 -5.24 10.08 17.36
CA GLU A 88 -6.66 9.84 17.63
C GLU A 88 -7.20 8.60 16.94
N GLU A 89 -8.40 8.22 17.30
CA GLU A 89 -9.21 7.26 16.55
C GLU A 89 -9.92 7.97 15.40
N ILE A 90 -9.86 7.35 14.23
CA ILE A 90 -10.49 7.84 13.00
C ILE A 90 -11.73 7.01 12.74
N THR A 91 -12.83 7.67 12.48
CA THR A 91 -14.03 7.03 11.97
C THR A 91 -14.00 7.05 10.45
N ILE A 92 -14.13 5.89 9.83
CA ILE A 92 -14.23 5.71 8.39
C ILE A 92 -15.65 5.27 8.08
N GLU A 93 -16.39 6.08 7.36
CA GLU A 93 -17.71 5.75 6.83
C GLU A 93 -17.63 5.63 5.32
N TYR A 94 -18.22 4.59 4.75
CA TYR A 94 -18.11 4.32 3.31
C TYR A 94 -19.38 3.69 2.76
N ASN A 95 -19.58 3.91 1.47
CA ASN A 95 -20.60 3.27 0.65
C ASN A 95 -19.96 2.84 -0.69
N GLU A 96 -20.76 2.51 -1.69
CA GLU A 96 -20.28 2.08 -3.01
C GLU A 96 -19.51 3.17 -3.78
N THR A 97 -19.74 4.43 -3.49
CA THR A 97 -19.21 5.56 -4.28
C THR A 97 -18.30 6.50 -3.52
N ASN A 98 -18.44 6.59 -2.21
CA ASN A 98 -17.74 7.59 -1.39
C ASN A 98 -17.19 6.98 -0.10
N ALA A 99 -16.11 7.56 0.39
CA ALA A 99 -15.61 7.35 1.74
C ALA A 99 -15.43 8.68 2.46
N GLN A 100 -15.70 8.66 3.75
CA GLN A 100 -15.58 9.81 4.65
C GLN A 100 -14.70 9.41 5.83
N PHE A 101 -13.76 10.26 6.17
CA PHE A 101 -12.84 10.10 7.29
C PHE A 101 -13.06 11.23 8.26
N THR A 102 -13.45 10.92 9.50
CA THR A 102 -13.66 11.90 10.55
C THR A 102 -12.59 11.76 11.62
N PHE A 103 -11.92 12.86 11.94
CA PHE A 103 -10.84 12.97 12.93
C PHE A 103 -10.97 14.33 13.62
N GLY A 104 -11.14 14.33 14.97
CA GLY A 104 -11.46 15.53 15.72
C GLY A 104 -12.72 16.22 15.16
N GLU A 105 -12.62 17.50 14.90
CA GLU A 105 -13.69 18.32 14.29
C GLU A 105 -13.63 18.36 12.76
N SER A 106 -12.67 17.64 12.16
CA SER A 106 -12.45 17.67 10.73
C SER A 106 -13.01 16.43 10.03
N THR A 107 -13.49 16.63 8.81
CA THR A 107 -14.01 15.55 7.96
C THR A 107 -13.46 15.67 6.57
N LEU A 108 -12.88 14.59 6.06
CA LEU A 108 -12.47 14.44 4.67
C LEU A 108 -13.41 13.49 3.95
N THR A 109 -14.10 13.96 2.93
CA THR A 109 -14.94 13.13 2.07
C THR A 109 -14.30 13.01 0.67
N CYS A 110 -14.31 11.83 0.11
CA CYS A 110 -13.80 11.61 -1.24
C CYS A 110 -14.65 10.59 -2.00
N ARG A 111 -14.64 10.71 -3.33
CA ARG A 111 -15.20 9.71 -4.22
C ARG A 111 -14.23 8.55 -4.38
N LEU A 112 -14.74 7.33 -4.32
CA LEU A 112 -13.97 6.10 -4.55
C LEU A 112 -13.72 5.88 -6.04
N ILE A 113 -12.69 5.12 -6.36
CA ILE A 113 -12.47 4.66 -7.73
C ILE A 113 -13.42 3.49 -7.99
N ASP A 114 -14.26 3.65 -9.00
CA ASP A 114 -15.18 2.61 -9.45
C ASP A 114 -14.44 1.52 -10.21
N GLY A 115 -14.85 0.28 -10.01
CA GLY A 115 -14.33 -0.88 -10.71
C GLY A 115 -13.84 -1.99 -9.76
N LYS A 116 -13.54 -3.14 -10.35
CA LYS A 116 -13.01 -4.30 -9.63
C LYS A 116 -11.49 -4.24 -9.58
N TYR A 117 -10.92 -4.31 -8.38
CA TYR A 117 -9.47 -4.41 -8.21
C TYR A 117 -8.95 -5.72 -8.81
N PRO A 118 -7.77 -5.75 -9.44
CA PRO A 118 -7.18 -6.98 -10.00
C PRO A 118 -7.02 -8.08 -8.95
N ASN A 119 -7.09 -9.34 -9.39
CA ASN A 119 -6.80 -10.48 -8.51
C ASN A 119 -5.31 -10.52 -8.17
N TYR A 120 -4.92 -9.70 -7.20
CA TYR A 120 -3.53 -9.56 -6.78
C TYR A 120 -2.94 -10.83 -6.13
N GLU A 121 -3.78 -11.67 -5.55
CA GLU A 121 -3.34 -12.93 -4.94
C GLU A 121 -2.76 -13.91 -5.98
N ALA A 122 -3.24 -13.84 -7.22
CA ALA A 122 -2.78 -14.71 -8.29
C ALA A 122 -1.34 -14.43 -8.76
N VAL A 123 -0.83 -13.22 -8.50
CA VAL A 123 0.52 -12.83 -8.91
C VAL A 123 1.55 -12.93 -7.78
N ILE A 124 1.12 -13.21 -6.56
CA ILE A 124 2.02 -13.40 -5.42
C ILE A 124 2.54 -14.84 -5.43
N PRO A 125 3.85 -15.07 -5.56
CA PRO A 125 4.43 -16.41 -5.53
C PRO A 125 4.16 -17.08 -4.17
N LYS A 126 3.52 -18.25 -4.19
CA LYS A 126 3.22 -19.02 -2.97
C LYS A 126 4.24 -20.10 -2.69
N GLU A 127 4.83 -20.66 -3.75
CA GLU A 127 5.85 -21.71 -3.66
C GLU A 127 7.14 -21.16 -4.27
N ASN A 128 8.07 -20.76 -3.43
CA ASN A 128 9.36 -20.26 -3.86
C ASN A 128 10.47 -21.00 -3.11
N PRO A 129 11.19 -21.93 -3.77
CA PRO A 129 12.25 -22.72 -3.13
C PRO A 129 13.49 -21.88 -2.82
N ASN A 130 13.67 -20.74 -3.50
CA ASN A 130 14.81 -19.87 -3.30
C ASN A 130 14.47 -18.77 -2.30
N GLN A 131 15.27 -18.69 -1.24
CA GLN A 131 15.13 -17.67 -0.21
C GLN A 131 16.47 -16.98 0.02
N MET A 132 16.42 -15.67 0.21
CA MET A 132 17.59 -14.87 0.55
C MET A 132 17.31 -14.11 1.85
N GLN A 133 18.17 -14.32 2.84
CA GLN A 133 18.17 -13.52 4.07
C GLN A 133 19.31 -12.51 4.02
N ILE A 134 19.00 -11.23 4.20
CA ILE A 134 19.97 -10.15 4.04
C ILE A 134 19.75 -9.05 5.07
N ASN A 135 20.83 -8.38 5.48
CA ASN A 135 20.73 -7.18 6.31
C ASN A 135 20.13 -6.03 5.49
N ARG A 136 18.96 -5.54 5.93
CA ARG A 136 18.20 -4.51 5.23
C ARG A 136 18.99 -3.22 5.01
N VAL A 137 19.75 -2.76 6.00
CA VAL A 137 20.48 -1.49 5.91
C VAL A 137 21.62 -1.59 4.90
N ASN A 138 22.39 -2.68 4.94
CA ASN A 138 23.49 -2.92 4.01
C ASN A 138 22.97 -3.05 2.57
N PHE A 139 21.87 -3.79 2.37
CA PHE A 139 21.25 -3.95 1.07
C PHE A 139 20.75 -2.62 0.51
N LEU A 140 20.00 -1.85 1.32
CA LEU A 140 19.48 -0.54 0.93
C LEU A 140 20.62 0.42 0.53
N ASN A 141 21.70 0.47 1.33
CA ASN A 141 22.84 1.34 1.03
C ASN A 141 23.57 0.93 -0.27
N SER A 142 23.66 -0.36 -0.52
CA SER A 142 24.26 -0.88 -1.77
C SER A 142 23.38 -0.56 -2.98
N VAL A 143 22.07 -0.76 -2.89
CA VAL A 143 21.12 -0.37 -3.94
C VAL A 143 21.20 1.11 -4.23
N LYS A 144 21.23 1.98 -3.20
CA LYS A 144 21.35 3.43 -3.37
C LYS A 144 22.63 3.83 -4.08
N ARG A 145 23.76 3.21 -3.77
CA ARG A 145 25.06 3.50 -4.44
C ARG A 145 25.01 3.13 -5.93
N VAL A 146 24.52 1.92 -6.23
CA VAL A 146 24.46 1.44 -7.62
C VAL A 146 23.44 2.22 -8.44
N SER A 147 22.33 2.62 -7.86
CA SER A 147 21.27 3.37 -8.54
C SER A 147 21.74 4.73 -9.10
N ILE A 148 22.83 5.29 -8.58
CA ILE A 148 23.41 6.54 -9.11
C ILE A 148 23.86 6.35 -10.56
N PHE A 149 24.35 5.16 -10.91
CA PHE A 149 24.87 4.81 -12.23
C PHE A 149 23.84 4.04 -13.09
N SER A 150 22.65 3.79 -12.55
CA SER A 150 21.61 3.08 -13.30
C SER A 150 21.09 3.88 -14.49
N ASN A 151 20.56 3.18 -15.48
CA ASN A 151 19.90 3.81 -16.62
C ASN A 151 18.75 4.70 -16.15
N LYS A 152 18.73 5.97 -16.60
CA LYS A 152 17.76 6.98 -16.15
C LYS A 152 16.32 6.74 -16.63
N THR A 153 16.13 5.86 -17.58
CA THR A 153 14.80 5.51 -18.10
C THR A 153 14.24 4.28 -17.40
N THR A 154 15.04 3.24 -17.20
CA THR A 154 14.57 1.95 -16.65
C THR A 154 14.86 1.80 -15.17
N TYR A 155 15.81 2.55 -14.61
CA TYR A 155 16.28 2.46 -13.23
C TYR A 155 16.64 1.03 -12.78
N GLN A 156 17.10 0.21 -13.74
CA GLN A 156 17.42 -1.19 -13.49
C GLN A 156 18.74 -1.32 -12.72
N ILE A 157 18.73 -2.25 -11.78
CA ILE A 157 19.91 -2.78 -11.12
C ILE A 157 19.92 -4.29 -11.26
N ARG A 158 21.11 -4.87 -11.34
CA ARG A 158 21.30 -6.32 -11.46
C ARG A 158 21.72 -6.90 -10.12
N LEU A 159 21.02 -7.95 -9.69
CA LEU A 159 21.39 -8.78 -8.55
C LEU A 159 21.94 -10.10 -9.07
N ASN A 160 23.17 -10.41 -8.72
CA ASN A 160 23.81 -11.68 -9.04
C ASN A 160 24.15 -12.42 -7.75
N ILE A 161 23.53 -13.59 -7.56
CA ILE A 161 23.68 -14.41 -6.37
C ILE A 161 24.52 -15.63 -6.72
N ALA A 162 25.66 -15.81 -6.05
CA ALA A 162 26.56 -16.94 -6.22
C ALA A 162 27.01 -17.45 -4.86
N GLY A 163 26.50 -18.62 -4.45
CA GLY A 163 26.75 -19.19 -3.13
C GLY A 163 26.28 -18.23 -2.02
N THR A 164 27.21 -17.77 -1.19
CA THR A 164 26.92 -16.82 -0.09
C THR A 164 27.13 -15.35 -0.45
N ALA A 165 27.53 -15.07 -1.70
CA ALA A 165 27.81 -13.73 -2.17
C ALA A 165 26.64 -13.14 -2.98
N LEU A 166 26.34 -11.88 -2.72
CA LEU A 166 25.42 -11.07 -3.51
C LEU A 166 26.17 -9.90 -4.12
N GLN A 167 26.25 -9.86 -5.44
CA GLN A 167 26.81 -8.73 -6.20
C GLN A 167 25.66 -7.87 -6.73
N ILE A 168 25.76 -6.57 -6.55
CA ILE A 168 24.79 -5.57 -7.03
C ILE A 168 25.50 -4.65 -8.03
N SER A 169 24.99 -4.56 -9.26
CA SER A 169 25.58 -3.74 -10.33
C SER A 169 24.50 -3.03 -11.15
#